data_f25290a3d77efd874ea1f28869a66ca5
#
_entry.id   f25290a3d77efd874ea1f28869a66ca5
#
_cell.length_a   1.000
_cell.length_b   1.000
_cell.length_c   1.000
_cell.angle_alpha   90.00
_cell.angle_beta   90.00
_cell.angle_gamma   90.00
#
_symmetry.space_group_name_H-M   'P 1'
#
loop_
_entity.id
_entity.type
_entity.pdbx_description
1 polymer ?
#
loop_
_entity_poly.entity_id
_entity_poly.type
_entity_poly.pdbx_seq_one_letter_code
_entity_poly.pdbx_strand_id
1 'polypeptide(L)'
;MKRIALVGFGLLAGSIASALKQAKRPTVIRAVSSPATLARARELELADEFFEYAQVEEWSRDCDLILLCGPILHILKTIDALSHVKWAK
;
A
#
# COMPACT_ATOMS: atom_id res chain seq x y z
N MET A 1 15.54 -3.84 5.89
CA MET A 1 14.57 -2.89 5.33
C MET A 1 13.20 -3.52 5.30
N LYS A 2 12.18 -2.81 5.81
CA LYS A 2 10.81 -3.31 5.81
C LYS A 2 10.05 -2.78 4.61
N ARG A 3 9.17 -3.63 4.07
CA ARG A 3 8.29 -3.24 2.98
C ARG A 3 6.86 -3.24 3.49
N ILE A 4 6.22 -2.08 3.40
CA ILE A 4 4.85 -1.90 3.89
C ILE A 4 3.96 -1.49 2.72
N ALA A 5 2.88 -2.24 2.51
CA ALA A 5 1.88 -1.89 1.51
C ALA A 5 0.72 -1.17 2.18
N LEU A 6 0.41 0.02 1.71
CA LEU A 6 -0.73 0.80 2.15
C LEU A 6 -1.79 0.72 1.06
N VAL A 7 -2.80 -0.10 1.26
CA VAL A 7 -3.84 -0.36 0.28
C VAL A 7 -5.02 0.57 0.50
N GLY A 8 -5.40 1.31 -0.52
CA GLY A 8 -6.42 2.35 -0.40
C GLY A 8 -5.80 3.65 0.08
N PHE A 9 -4.93 4.23 -0.73
CA PHE A 9 -4.08 5.36 -0.32
C PHE A 9 -4.85 6.69 -0.27
N GLY A 10 -5.71 6.86 0.72
CA GLY A 10 -6.43 8.10 1.00
C GLY A 10 -5.78 8.86 2.14
N LEU A 11 -6.61 9.61 2.89
CA LEU A 11 -6.12 10.46 4.00
C LEU A 11 -5.37 9.68 5.07
N LEU A 12 -5.92 8.56 5.49
CA LEU A 12 -5.30 7.75 6.56
C LEU A 12 -3.95 7.21 6.11
N ALA A 13 -3.90 6.61 4.93
CA ALA A 13 -2.65 6.05 4.41
C ALA A 13 -1.61 7.14 4.19
N GLY A 14 -2.03 8.32 3.71
CA GLY A 14 -1.13 9.45 3.55
C GLY A 14 -0.53 9.91 4.87
N SER A 15 -1.32 9.91 5.93
CA SER A 15 -0.86 10.28 7.27
C SER A 15 0.16 9.27 7.79
N ILE A 16 -0.11 7.97 7.58
CA ILE A 16 0.81 6.92 8.00
C ILE A 16 2.13 7.02 7.23
N ALA A 17 2.05 7.24 5.92
CA ALA A 17 3.24 7.38 5.09
C ALA A 17 4.10 8.57 5.53
N SER A 18 3.45 9.72 5.80
CA SER A 18 4.17 10.90 6.28
C SER A 18 4.86 10.64 7.61
N ALA A 19 4.17 9.95 8.53
CA ALA A 19 4.76 9.63 9.83
C ALA A 19 5.97 8.71 9.69
N LEU A 20 5.89 7.71 8.81
CA LEU A 20 7.00 6.80 8.56
C LEU A 20 8.20 7.52 7.96
N LYS A 21 7.97 8.47 7.05
CA LYS A 21 9.04 9.27 6.48
C LYS A 21 9.72 10.15 7.53
N GLN A 22 8.93 10.77 8.41
CA GLN A 22 9.46 11.61 9.47
C GLN A 22 10.27 10.81 10.48
N ALA A 23 9.90 9.55 10.68
CA ALA A 23 10.64 8.68 11.60
C ALA A 23 12.02 8.29 11.06
N LYS A 24 12.28 8.55 9.78
CA LYS A 24 13.57 8.25 9.13
C LYS A 24 13.99 6.78 9.26
N ARG A 25 13.02 5.90 9.28
CA ARG A 25 13.31 4.45 9.33
C ARG A 25 13.50 3.90 7.93
N PRO A 26 14.37 2.89 7.76
CA PRO A 26 14.57 2.28 6.43
C PRO A 26 13.34 1.44 6.06
N THR A 27 12.33 2.10 5.51
CA THR A 27 11.06 1.48 5.15
C THR A 27 10.75 1.79 3.69
N VAL A 28 10.35 0.75 2.94
CA VAL A 28 9.85 0.93 1.58
C VAL A 28 8.33 0.95 1.66
N ILE A 29 7.72 2.05 1.22
CA ILE A 29 6.29 2.23 1.26
C ILE A 29 5.73 1.97 -0.14
N ARG A 30 4.83 1.00 -0.24
CA ARG A 30 4.10 0.69 -1.46
C ARG A 30 2.70 1.26 -1.37
N ALA A 31 2.38 2.20 -2.26
CA ALA A 31 1.04 2.77 -2.32
C ALA A 31 0.21 1.97 -3.32
N VAL A 32 -0.94 1.49 -2.89
CA VAL A 32 -1.86 0.72 -3.74
C VAL A 32 -3.20 1.44 -3.77
N SER A 33 -3.61 1.90 -4.94
CA SER A 33 -4.86 2.64 -5.06
C SER A 33 -5.28 2.79 -6.53
N SER A 34 -6.28 3.62 -6.78
CA SER A 34 -6.70 3.95 -8.14
C SER A 34 -5.65 4.84 -8.81
N PRO A 35 -5.58 4.86 -10.16
CA PRO A 35 -4.61 5.68 -10.87
C PRO A 35 -4.62 7.16 -10.47
N ALA A 36 -5.80 7.74 -10.26
CA ALA A 36 -5.92 9.14 -9.89
C ALA A 36 -5.29 9.41 -8.52
N THR A 37 -5.54 8.54 -7.55
CA THR A 37 -4.98 8.68 -6.21
C THR A 37 -3.47 8.45 -6.23
N LEU A 38 -3.00 7.50 -7.03
CA LEU A 38 -1.57 7.23 -7.17
C LEU A 38 -0.83 8.41 -7.78
N ALA A 39 -1.43 9.08 -8.76
CA ALA A 39 -0.82 10.26 -9.36
C ALA A 39 -0.61 11.35 -8.31
N ARG A 40 -1.59 11.55 -7.43
CA ARG A 40 -1.48 12.53 -6.37
C ARG A 40 -0.43 12.15 -5.34
N ALA A 41 -0.38 10.87 -4.98
CA ALA A 41 0.64 10.40 -4.04
C ALA A 41 2.04 10.56 -4.59
N ARG A 42 2.20 10.41 -5.91
CA ARG A 42 3.47 10.63 -6.59
C ARG A 42 3.89 12.10 -6.52
N GLU A 43 2.97 13.00 -6.77
CA GLU A 43 3.24 14.45 -6.68
C GLU A 43 3.73 14.84 -5.29
N LEU A 44 3.15 14.22 -4.26
CA LEU A 44 3.49 14.53 -2.88
C LEU A 44 4.64 13.69 -2.35
N GLU A 45 5.19 12.81 -3.17
CA GLU A 45 6.30 11.94 -2.81
C GLU A 45 6.05 11.16 -1.52
N LEU A 46 4.84 10.62 -1.38
CA LEU A 46 4.41 9.94 -0.16
C LEU A 46 4.78 8.46 -0.09
N ALA A 47 5.18 7.88 -1.22
CA ALA A 47 5.53 6.47 -1.25
C ALA A 47 6.72 6.22 -2.17
N ASP A 48 7.31 5.05 -2.05
CA ASP A 48 8.48 4.67 -2.85
C ASP A 48 8.08 3.88 -4.08
N GLU A 49 7.01 3.10 -4.00
CA GLU A 49 6.51 2.30 -5.10
C GLU A 49 5.01 2.46 -5.22
N PHE A 50 4.48 2.34 -6.43
CA PHE A 50 3.06 2.60 -6.72
C PHE A 50 2.49 1.45 -7.52
N PHE A 51 1.33 0.95 -7.09
CA PHE A 51 0.66 -0.19 -7.74
C PHE A 51 -0.83 0.05 -7.79
N GLU A 52 -1.48 -0.51 -8.82
CA GLU A 52 -2.94 -0.54 -8.87
C GLU A 52 -3.45 -1.78 -8.14
N TYR A 53 -4.72 -1.75 -7.76
CA TYR A 53 -5.31 -2.85 -6.99
C TYR A 53 -5.14 -4.22 -7.64
N ALA A 54 -5.26 -4.28 -8.96
CA ALA A 54 -5.16 -5.54 -9.68
C ALA A 54 -3.78 -6.19 -9.62
N GLN A 55 -2.76 -5.42 -9.26
CA GLN A 55 -1.39 -5.91 -9.18
C GLN A 55 -1.08 -6.54 -7.83
N VAL A 56 -2.04 -7.31 -7.30
CA VAL A 56 -1.95 -7.85 -5.95
C VAL A 56 -0.72 -8.73 -5.73
N GLU A 57 -0.32 -9.52 -6.71
CA GLU A 57 0.85 -10.37 -6.57
C GLU A 57 2.14 -9.56 -6.49
N GLU A 58 2.21 -8.45 -7.22
CA GLU A 58 3.38 -7.59 -7.20
C GLU A 58 3.50 -6.81 -5.90
N TRP A 59 2.42 -6.12 -5.48
CA TRP A 59 2.54 -5.27 -4.30
C TRP A 59 2.52 -6.06 -2.98
N SER A 60 2.07 -7.31 -2.99
CA SER A 60 2.09 -8.14 -1.78
C SER A 60 3.37 -8.93 -1.63
N ARG A 61 4.17 -9.04 -2.69
CA ARG A 61 5.38 -9.85 -2.67
C ARG A 61 6.42 -9.28 -1.70
N ASP A 62 6.91 -10.15 -0.81
CA ASP A 62 7.93 -9.79 0.18
C ASP A 62 7.54 -8.60 1.06
N CYS A 63 6.24 -8.40 1.26
CA CYS A 63 5.75 -7.38 2.18
C CYS A 63 5.82 -7.88 3.62
N ASP A 64 6.31 -7.04 4.50
CA ASP A 64 6.34 -7.33 5.94
C ASP A 64 5.02 -6.96 6.59
N LEU A 65 4.31 -5.98 6.03
CA LEU A 65 3.05 -5.52 6.59
C LEU A 65 2.15 -4.99 5.48
N ILE A 66 0.87 -5.36 5.53
CA ILE A 66 -0.14 -4.85 4.60
C ILE A 66 -1.22 -4.18 5.43
N LEU A 67 -1.39 -2.87 5.23
CA LEU A 67 -2.43 -2.11 5.92
C LEU A 67 -3.55 -1.79 4.94
N LEU A 68 -4.75 -2.21 5.27
CA LEU A 68 -5.92 -1.98 4.44
C LEU A 68 -6.61 -0.68 4.89
N CYS A 69 -6.42 0.36 4.12
CA CYS A 69 -6.92 1.70 4.42
C CYS A 69 -7.88 2.13 3.31
N GLY A 70 -9.14 2.12 3.53
CA GLY A 70 -10.07 2.55 2.49
C GLY A 70 -11.49 2.17 2.82
N PRO A 71 -12.44 2.39 1.90
CA PRO A 71 -13.82 2.01 2.12
C PRO A 71 -13.94 0.52 2.40
N ILE A 72 -14.86 0.16 3.28
CA ILE A 72 -15.02 -1.22 3.74
C ILE A 72 -15.20 -2.22 2.60
N LEU A 73 -15.91 -1.82 1.54
CA LEU A 73 -16.12 -2.71 0.40
C LEU A 73 -14.81 -3.02 -0.33
N HIS A 74 -13.93 -2.04 -0.45
CA HIS A 74 -12.62 -2.25 -1.06
C HIS A 74 -11.74 -3.12 -0.18
N ILE A 75 -11.84 -2.97 1.13
CA ILE A 75 -11.11 -3.81 2.09
C ILE A 75 -11.52 -5.26 1.92
N LEU A 76 -12.83 -5.54 1.83
CA LEU A 76 -13.33 -6.90 1.67
C LEU A 76 -12.87 -7.51 0.36
N LYS A 77 -12.90 -6.75 -0.73
CA LYS A 77 -12.41 -7.22 -2.03
C LYS A 77 -10.92 -7.53 -1.99
N THR A 78 -10.15 -6.71 -1.29
CA THR A 78 -8.71 -6.90 -1.17
C THR A 78 -8.40 -8.15 -0.36
N ILE A 79 -9.13 -8.39 0.71
CA ILE A 79 -8.96 -9.61 1.51
C ILE A 79 -9.22 -10.84 0.65
N ASP A 80 -10.29 -10.81 -0.16
CA ASP A 80 -10.59 -11.91 -1.07
C ASP A 80 -9.45 -12.14 -2.06
N ALA A 81 -8.95 -11.07 -2.68
CA ALA A 81 -7.84 -11.17 -3.62
C ALA A 81 -6.59 -11.75 -2.95
N LEU A 82 -6.28 -11.31 -1.75
CA LEU A 82 -5.12 -11.79 -1.00
C LEU A 82 -5.24 -13.27 -0.64
N SER A 83 -6.45 -13.77 -0.47
CA SER A 83 -6.64 -15.18 -0.14
C SER A 83 -6.22 -16.12 -1.28
N HIS A 84 -6.07 -15.60 -2.49
CA HIS A 84 -5.64 -16.37 -3.64
C HIS A 84 -4.16 -16.23 -3.95
N VAL A 85 -3.43 -15.45 -3.16
CA VAL A 85 -2.00 -15.25 -3.33
C VAL A 85 -1.24 -16.37 -2.64
N LYS A 86 -0.19 -16.87 -3.28
CA LYS A 86 0.69 -17.85 -2.66
C LYS A 86 1.68 -17.10 -1.77
N TRP A 87 1.58 -17.34 -0.49
CA TRP A 87 2.46 -16.68 0.46
C TRP A 87 3.71 -17.52 0.71
N ALA A 88 4.86 -16.88 0.60
CA ALA A 88 6.13 -17.50 0.96
C ALA A 88 6.22 -17.58 2.47
N LYS A 89 6.65 -18.71 2.97
CA LYS A 89 6.77 -18.92 4.40
C LYS A 89 8.20 -19.20 4.77
#